data_acb7f84e3f646d20858794cf75a56540
#
_entry.id   acb7f84e3f646d20858794cf75a56540
#
_cell.length_a   1.000
_cell.length_b   1.000
_cell.length_c   1.000
_cell.angle_alpha   90.00
_cell.angle_beta   90.00
_cell.angle_gamma   90.00
#
_symmetry.space_group_name_H-M   'P 1'
#
loop_
_entity.id
_entity.type
_entity.pdbx_description
1 polymer ?
#
loop_
_entity_poly.entity_id
_entity_poly.type
_entity_poly.pdbx_seq_one_letter_code
_entity_poly.pdbx_strand_id
1 'polypeptide(L)'
;MLVNSKDLGGNFEAVLDRTKEPGAVGEPLFQDVVSALFEAGRLANVEVIGGRYGLSSKEFTPSMVRAVFDELLKPSLRRRFTVGINDDVSHLSLAYDPELDIEDPKTLRAVFYGLGSDGTVGANKNTIKILGSDEDTYAQGYFVYDSKKSGSRTVSHLRFGPNPIK
;
A
#
# COMPACT_ATOMS: atom_id res chain seq x y z
N MET A 1 4.34 -5.75 -5.36
CA MET A 1 3.30 -4.98 -6.09
C MET A 1 3.91 -4.46 -7.37
N LEU A 2 3.23 -4.63 -8.49
CA LEU A 2 3.63 -4.10 -9.80
C LEU A 2 2.76 -2.89 -10.15
N VAL A 3 3.38 -1.84 -10.66
CA VAL A 3 2.73 -0.63 -11.16
C VAL A 3 3.21 -0.40 -12.58
N ASN A 4 2.28 -0.34 -13.53
CA ASN A 4 2.58 -0.20 -14.95
C ASN A 4 2.06 1.15 -15.47
N SER A 5 2.86 1.84 -16.27
CA SER A 5 2.50 3.13 -16.87
C SER A 5 1.91 3.00 -18.29
N LYS A 6 1.58 1.80 -18.74
CA LYS A 6 1.09 1.56 -20.11
C LYS A 6 -0.12 2.44 -20.47
N ASP A 7 -1.00 2.66 -19.50
CA ASP A 7 -2.17 3.54 -19.64
C ASP A 7 -1.81 5.05 -19.64
N LEU A 8 -0.55 5.37 -19.31
CA LEU A 8 0.02 6.73 -19.30
C LEU A 8 0.94 6.98 -20.52
N GLY A 9 0.95 6.06 -21.50
CA GLY A 9 1.71 6.23 -22.76
C GLY A 9 3.20 5.87 -22.66
N GLY A 10 3.64 5.20 -21.59
CA GLY A 10 5.02 4.76 -21.41
C GLY A 10 5.16 3.24 -21.26
N ASN A 11 6.38 2.74 -21.43
CA ASN A 11 6.75 1.35 -21.16
C ASN A 11 7.60 1.27 -19.87
N PHE A 12 7.06 1.77 -18.76
CA PHE A 12 7.73 1.81 -17.46
C PHE A 12 7.02 0.89 -16.48
N GLU A 13 7.77 0.16 -15.68
CA GLU A 13 7.26 -0.68 -14.61
C GLU A 13 7.97 -0.36 -13.30
N ALA A 14 7.21 -0.06 -12.25
CA ALA A 14 7.71 0.03 -10.90
C ALA A 14 7.37 -1.26 -10.13
N VAL A 15 8.40 -1.94 -9.69
CA VAL A 15 8.28 -3.14 -8.85
C VAL A 15 8.50 -2.75 -7.41
N LEU A 16 7.50 -2.99 -6.57
CA LEU A 16 7.51 -2.62 -5.16
C LEU A 16 7.61 -3.85 -4.27
N ASP A 17 8.69 -3.92 -3.52
CA ASP A 17 8.96 -4.95 -2.53
C ASP A 17 8.70 -4.45 -1.11
N ARG A 18 8.10 -5.30 -0.27
CA ARG A 18 7.92 -5.03 1.16
C ARG A 18 9.03 -5.66 2.00
N THR A 19 10.20 -5.76 1.44
CA THR A 19 11.38 -6.31 2.10
C THR A 19 12.62 -5.52 1.73
N LYS A 20 13.69 -5.70 2.47
CA LYS A 20 15.04 -5.26 2.14
C LYS A 20 15.92 -6.48 2.12
N GLU A 21 16.65 -6.68 1.02
CA GLU A 21 17.63 -7.76 0.87
C GLU A 21 19.05 -7.16 0.91
N PRO A 22 19.69 -7.14 2.09
CA PRO A 22 21.05 -6.58 2.23
C PRO A 22 22.06 -7.32 1.36
N GLY A 23 22.86 -6.57 0.61
CA GLY A 23 23.90 -7.11 -0.26
C GLY A 23 23.42 -7.62 -1.62
N ALA A 24 22.11 -7.69 -1.86
CA ALA A 24 21.59 -8.04 -3.19
C ALA A 24 21.57 -6.83 -4.15
N VAL A 25 21.61 -7.11 -5.43
CA VAL A 25 21.53 -6.08 -6.49
C VAL A 25 20.14 -5.48 -6.62
N GLY A 26 19.15 -6.08 -5.99
CA GLY A 26 17.75 -5.63 -5.93
C GLY A 26 16.95 -6.49 -4.98
N GLU A 27 15.73 -6.08 -4.71
CA GLU A 27 14.81 -6.84 -3.86
C GLU A 27 14.25 -8.07 -4.62
N PRO A 28 13.75 -9.10 -3.94
CA PRO A 28 13.39 -10.38 -4.57
C PRO A 28 12.41 -10.25 -5.73
N LEU A 29 11.28 -9.59 -5.53
CA LEU A 29 10.27 -9.46 -6.59
C LEU A 29 10.82 -8.65 -7.77
N PHE A 30 11.62 -7.61 -7.50
CA PHE A 30 12.27 -6.85 -8.58
C PHE A 30 13.20 -7.75 -9.42
N GLN A 31 14.00 -8.61 -8.78
CA GLN A 31 14.89 -9.53 -9.47
C GLN A 31 14.11 -10.55 -10.31
N ASP A 32 13.04 -11.12 -9.74
CA ASP A 32 12.17 -12.07 -10.41
C ASP A 32 11.54 -11.46 -11.68
N VAL A 33 11.00 -10.24 -11.55
CA VAL A 33 10.39 -9.53 -12.70
C VAL A 33 11.40 -9.23 -13.79
N VAL A 34 12.60 -8.74 -13.43
CA VAL A 34 13.66 -8.47 -14.41
C VAL A 34 14.09 -9.76 -15.11
N SER A 35 14.25 -10.86 -14.37
CA SER A 35 14.61 -12.16 -14.93
C SER A 35 13.53 -12.67 -15.88
N ALA A 36 12.26 -12.59 -15.50
CA ALA A 36 11.14 -13.01 -16.34
C ALA A 36 11.03 -12.17 -17.63
N LEU A 37 11.24 -10.86 -17.54
CA LEU A 37 11.25 -9.98 -18.72
C LEU A 37 12.44 -10.28 -19.65
N PHE A 38 13.59 -10.62 -19.08
CA PHE A 38 14.76 -11.03 -19.86
C PHE A 38 14.50 -12.33 -20.61
N GLU A 39 13.98 -13.36 -19.93
CA GLU A 39 13.63 -14.65 -20.53
C GLU A 39 12.56 -14.52 -21.63
N ALA A 40 11.60 -13.61 -21.43
CA ALA A 40 10.57 -13.30 -22.43
C ALA A 40 11.06 -12.43 -23.60
N GLY A 41 12.33 -12.01 -23.63
CA GLY A 41 12.87 -11.12 -24.64
C GLY A 41 12.28 -9.70 -24.63
N ARG A 42 11.67 -9.27 -23.51
CA ARG A 42 10.94 -8.00 -23.38
C ARG A 42 11.71 -6.91 -22.65
N LEU A 43 12.80 -7.24 -21.99
CA LEU A 43 13.54 -6.30 -21.14
C LEU A 43 14.05 -5.07 -21.91
N ALA A 44 14.39 -5.21 -23.19
CA ALA A 44 14.84 -4.09 -24.03
C ALA A 44 13.74 -3.04 -24.31
N ASN A 45 12.47 -3.41 -24.11
CA ASN A 45 11.32 -2.57 -24.45
C ASN A 45 10.63 -1.97 -23.19
N VAL A 46 11.13 -2.26 -21.99
CA VAL A 46 10.53 -1.86 -20.72
C VAL A 46 11.61 -1.35 -19.79
N GLU A 47 11.45 -0.14 -19.26
CA GLU A 47 12.31 0.33 -18.20
C GLU A 47 11.69 -0.08 -16.84
N VAL A 48 12.44 -0.86 -16.06
CA VAL A 48 11.99 -1.38 -14.76
C VAL A 48 12.72 -0.65 -13.64
N ILE A 49 11.96 -0.08 -12.73
CA ILE A 49 12.50 0.55 -11.51
C ILE A 49 12.07 -0.22 -10.28
N GLY A 50 12.93 -0.26 -9.25
CA GLY A 50 12.70 -1.00 -8.01
C GLY A 50 12.44 -0.09 -6.82
N GLY A 51 11.36 -0.32 -6.10
CA GLY A 51 11.00 0.42 -4.91
C GLY A 51 10.79 -0.44 -3.68
N ARG A 52 11.00 0.14 -2.50
CA ARG A 52 10.69 -0.50 -1.21
C ARG A 52 9.63 0.28 -0.47
N TYR A 53 8.70 -0.42 0.15
CA TYR A 53 7.62 0.16 0.94
C TYR A 53 7.30 -0.69 2.17
N GLY A 54 6.58 -0.13 3.14
CA GLY A 54 5.87 -0.86 4.19
C GLY A 54 6.73 -1.73 5.12
N LEU A 55 8.05 -1.52 5.17
CA LEU A 55 8.94 -2.24 6.09
C LEU A 55 8.49 -2.05 7.55
N SER A 56 8.63 -3.11 8.37
CA SER A 56 8.24 -3.10 9.78
C SER A 56 6.76 -2.75 9.99
N SER A 57 5.86 -3.20 9.11
CA SER A 57 4.42 -2.94 9.17
C SER A 57 4.04 -1.46 9.02
N LYS A 58 4.90 -0.65 8.40
CA LYS A 58 4.56 0.72 8.02
C LYS A 58 3.40 0.73 7.02
N GLU A 59 2.55 1.73 7.13
CA GLU A 59 1.44 1.92 6.21
C GLU A 59 1.92 2.18 4.78
N PHE A 60 1.06 1.85 3.83
CA PHE A 60 1.22 2.19 2.43
C PHE A 60 -0.08 2.83 1.95
N THR A 61 -0.06 4.16 1.91
CA THR A 61 -1.26 4.97 1.65
C THR A 61 -1.47 5.21 0.16
N PRO A 62 -2.69 5.60 -0.27
CA PRO A 62 -2.94 6.04 -1.64
C PRO A 62 -2.02 7.16 -2.11
N SER A 63 -1.65 8.08 -1.23
CA SER A 63 -0.70 9.15 -1.53
C SER A 63 0.69 8.62 -1.90
N MET A 64 1.16 7.58 -1.20
CA MET A 64 2.42 6.92 -1.52
C MET A 64 2.35 6.18 -2.87
N VAL A 65 1.20 5.56 -3.18
CA VAL A 65 0.95 4.96 -4.50
C VAL A 65 1.03 6.03 -5.58
N ARG A 66 0.36 7.17 -5.39
CA ARG A 66 0.43 8.31 -6.30
C ARG A 66 1.87 8.77 -6.54
N ALA A 67 2.67 8.90 -5.48
CA ALA A 67 4.08 9.30 -5.61
C ALA A 67 4.89 8.34 -6.49
N VAL A 68 4.58 7.04 -6.49
CA VAL A 68 5.20 6.07 -7.39
C VAL A 68 4.77 6.30 -8.85
N PHE A 69 3.49 6.57 -9.10
CA PHE A 69 3.04 6.95 -10.44
C PHE A 69 3.67 8.26 -10.93
N ASP A 70 3.76 9.26 -10.05
CA ASP A 70 4.40 10.54 -10.36
C ASP A 70 5.89 10.36 -10.69
N GLU A 71 6.58 9.40 -10.03
CA GLU A 71 7.96 9.05 -10.38
C GLU A 71 8.06 8.46 -11.78
N LEU A 72 7.13 7.56 -12.16
CA LEU A 72 7.09 6.94 -13.51
C LEU A 72 6.82 7.95 -14.64
N LEU A 73 6.28 9.12 -14.33
CA LEU A 73 6.02 10.18 -15.30
C LEU A 73 7.20 11.14 -15.49
N LYS A 74 8.27 11.01 -14.71
CA LYS A 74 9.43 11.90 -14.82
C LYS A 74 10.26 11.60 -16.05
N PRO A 75 10.88 12.63 -16.64
CA PRO A 75 11.81 12.45 -17.77
C PRO A 75 13.05 11.63 -17.43
N SER A 76 13.42 11.58 -16.15
CA SER A 76 14.54 10.79 -15.62
C SER A 76 14.06 10.05 -14.37
N LEU A 77 14.05 8.72 -14.47
CA LEU A 77 13.56 7.84 -13.43
C LEU A 77 14.65 7.52 -12.40
N ARG A 78 14.25 7.40 -11.14
CA ARG A 78 15.10 6.80 -10.11
C ARG A 78 15.05 5.29 -10.24
N ARG A 79 16.16 4.67 -10.60
CA ARG A 79 16.23 3.19 -10.73
C ARG A 79 15.96 2.47 -9.44
N ARG A 80 16.23 3.11 -8.30
CA ARG A 80 15.95 2.62 -6.94
C ARG A 80 15.33 3.74 -6.13
N PHE A 81 14.30 3.42 -5.37
CA PHE A 81 13.66 4.37 -4.47
C PHE A 81 13.05 3.67 -3.25
N THR A 82 12.66 4.46 -2.27
CA THR A 82 11.81 4.06 -1.17
C THR A 82 10.60 4.97 -1.09
N VAL A 83 9.53 4.54 -0.49
CA VAL A 83 8.36 5.37 -0.20
C VAL A 83 7.80 5.05 1.18
N GLY A 84 7.49 6.09 1.97
CA GLY A 84 7.08 5.94 3.36
C GLY A 84 8.18 5.46 4.32
N ILE A 85 9.44 5.56 3.91
CA ILE A 85 10.63 5.21 4.71
C ILE A 85 11.47 6.48 4.82
N ASN A 86 11.47 7.14 6.00
CA ASN A 86 12.00 8.50 6.16
C ASN A 86 13.45 8.57 6.65
N ASP A 87 13.98 7.49 7.20
CA ASP A 87 15.35 7.37 7.72
C ASP A 87 16.30 6.74 6.68
N ASP A 88 16.24 7.25 5.48
CA ASP A 88 16.99 6.76 4.33
C ASP A 88 18.33 7.51 4.20
N VAL A 89 19.40 6.85 4.58
CA VAL A 89 20.77 7.39 4.47
C VAL A 89 21.15 7.70 3.01
N SER A 90 20.58 6.99 2.08
CA SER A 90 20.86 7.14 0.65
C SER A 90 19.98 8.20 -0.03
N HIS A 91 19.07 8.84 0.70
CA HIS A 91 18.13 9.85 0.21
C HIS A 91 17.28 9.38 -1.00
N LEU A 92 16.86 8.11 -0.97
CA LEU A 92 16.07 7.48 -2.03
C LEU A 92 14.56 7.67 -1.85
N SER A 93 14.12 8.23 -0.72
CA SER A 93 12.69 8.37 -0.40
C SER A 93 12.00 9.32 -1.36
N LEU A 94 10.86 8.86 -1.91
CA LEU A 94 9.96 9.71 -2.68
C LEU A 94 9.19 10.62 -1.72
N ALA A 95 9.07 11.88 -2.09
CA ALA A 95 8.14 12.79 -1.44
C ALA A 95 6.70 12.42 -1.84
N TYR A 96 5.77 12.50 -0.90
CA TYR A 96 4.34 12.30 -1.13
C TYR A 96 3.54 13.32 -0.30
N ASP A 97 2.31 13.57 -0.69
CA ASP A 97 1.40 14.46 0.02
C ASP A 97 0.70 13.69 1.16
N PRO A 98 1.02 13.92 2.44
CA PRO A 98 0.40 13.20 3.55
C PRO A 98 -1.09 13.56 3.74
N GLU A 99 -1.53 14.69 3.20
CA GLU A 99 -2.91 15.19 3.35
C GLU A 99 -3.85 14.70 2.24
N LEU A 100 -3.33 13.95 1.27
CA LEU A 100 -4.15 13.41 0.19
C LEU A 100 -5.16 12.42 0.74
N ASP A 101 -6.42 12.79 0.73
CA ASP A 101 -7.57 11.93 1.03
C ASP A 101 -8.35 11.67 -0.26
N ILE A 102 -8.55 10.41 -0.60
CA ILE A 102 -9.30 9.95 -1.79
C ILE A 102 -10.69 9.43 -1.43
N GLU A 103 -11.05 9.45 -0.16
CA GLU A 103 -12.34 8.95 0.29
C GLU A 103 -13.47 9.95 0.02
N ASP A 104 -14.66 9.42 -0.21
CA ASP A 104 -15.87 10.24 -0.28
C ASP A 104 -16.07 10.99 1.05
N PRO A 105 -16.22 12.32 1.05
CA PRO A 105 -16.43 13.10 2.27
C PRO A 105 -17.69 12.72 3.05
N LYS A 106 -18.62 11.99 2.44
CA LYS A 106 -19.81 11.43 3.10
C LYS A 106 -19.53 10.11 3.83
N THR A 107 -18.33 9.56 3.69
CA THR A 107 -17.94 8.33 4.38
C THR A 107 -17.67 8.61 5.85
N LEU A 108 -18.45 7.99 6.73
CA LEU A 108 -18.17 7.96 8.16
C LEU A 108 -16.99 7.02 8.42
N ARG A 109 -15.96 7.53 9.09
CA ARG A 109 -14.75 6.77 9.45
C ARG A 109 -14.67 6.65 10.97
N ALA A 110 -14.47 5.43 11.45
CA ALA A 110 -14.32 5.16 12.89
C ALA A 110 -13.13 4.23 13.13
N VAL A 111 -12.37 4.51 14.18
CA VAL A 111 -11.23 3.69 14.61
C VAL A 111 -11.47 3.21 16.04
N PHE A 112 -11.37 1.91 16.25
CA PHE A 112 -11.52 1.28 17.56
C PHE A 112 -10.24 0.58 17.97
N TYR A 113 -9.78 0.88 19.16
CA TYR A 113 -8.64 0.21 19.77
C TYR A 113 -9.15 -0.83 20.75
N GLY A 114 -8.62 -2.05 20.67
CA GLY A 114 -8.94 -3.13 21.58
C GLY A 114 -7.68 -3.86 22.03
N LEU A 115 -7.82 -4.67 23.06
CA LEU A 115 -6.82 -5.63 23.49
C LEU A 115 -7.20 -7.03 23.00
N GLY A 116 -6.21 -7.88 22.77
CA GLY A 116 -6.43 -9.24 22.31
C GLY A 116 -7.43 -9.98 23.23
N SER A 117 -8.46 -10.59 22.64
CA SER A 117 -9.50 -11.37 23.31
C SER A 117 -10.48 -10.56 24.19
N ASP A 118 -10.55 -9.24 24.05
CA ASP A 118 -11.50 -8.38 24.77
C ASP A 118 -12.90 -8.30 24.16
N GLY A 119 -13.11 -8.92 22.98
CA GLY A 119 -14.37 -8.89 22.25
C GLY A 119 -14.55 -7.70 21.30
N THR A 120 -13.68 -6.70 21.31
CA THR A 120 -13.77 -5.50 20.46
C THR A 120 -13.87 -5.83 18.97
N VAL A 121 -13.03 -6.75 18.47
CA VAL A 121 -13.05 -7.15 17.06
C VAL A 121 -14.37 -7.82 16.69
N GLY A 122 -14.91 -8.67 17.57
CA GLY A 122 -16.21 -9.32 17.39
C GLY A 122 -17.36 -8.31 17.33
N ALA A 123 -17.37 -7.36 18.24
CA ALA A 123 -18.37 -6.28 18.27
C ALA A 123 -18.31 -5.44 16.99
N ASN A 124 -17.12 -5.06 16.55
CA ASN A 124 -16.92 -4.27 15.33
C ASN A 124 -17.35 -5.03 14.06
N LYS A 125 -17.08 -6.34 13.97
CA LYS A 125 -17.61 -7.19 12.88
C LYS A 125 -19.13 -7.24 12.85
N ASN A 126 -19.78 -7.28 14.02
CA ASN A 126 -21.23 -7.24 14.12
C ASN A 126 -21.78 -5.85 13.71
N THR A 127 -21.12 -4.78 14.10
CA THR A 127 -21.48 -3.41 13.68
C THR A 127 -21.47 -3.28 12.16
N ILE A 128 -20.43 -3.80 11.49
CA ILE A 128 -20.37 -3.81 10.03
C ILE A 128 -21.54 -4.57 9.40
N LYS A 129 -21.89 -5.74 9.97
CA LYS A 129 -23.02 -6.53 9.49
C LYS A 129 -24.36 -5.82 9.68
N ILE A 130 -24.56 -5.21 10.83
CA ILE A 130 -25.83 -4.51 11.18
C ILE A 130 -26.00 -3.29 10.28
N LEU A 131 -25.01 -2.41 10.19
CA LEU A 131 -25.11 -1.19 9.39
C LEU A 131 -25.04 -1.47 7.88
N GLY A 132 -24.28 -2.47 7.47
CA GLY A 132 -24.18 -2.86 6.05
C GLY A 132 -25.35 -3.75 5.58
N SER A 133 -26.34 -4.08 6.45
CA SER A 133 -27.58 -4.73 6.02
C SER A 133 -28.61 -3.72 5.48
N ASP A 134 -28.38 -2.43 5.65
CA ASP A 134 -29.16 -1.37 5.05
C ASP A 134 -28.78 -1.25 3.56
N GLU A 135 -29.77 -1.30 2.66
CA GLU A 135 -29.56 -1.26 1.21
C GLU A 135 -28.86 0.02 0.73
N ASP A 136 -28.97 1.11 1.47
CA ASP A 136 -28.37 2.41 1.15
C ASP A 136 -27.00 2.62 1.82
N THR A 137 -26.46 1.61 2.52
CA THR A 137 -25.20 1.75 3.27
C THR A 137 -24.16 0.70 2.87
N TYR A 138 -23.06 1.19 2.29
CA TYR A 138 -21.87 0.38 2.09
C TYR A 138 -21.02 0.40 3.36
N ALA A 139 -20.58 -0.78 3.80
CA ALA A 139 -19.81 -0.96 5.02
C ALA A 139 -18.52 -1.73 4.76
N GLN A 140 -17.42 -1.25 5.32
CA GLN A 140 -16.11 -1.91 5.23
C GLN A 140 -15.45 -1.96 6.60
N GLY A 141 -14.78 -3.06 6.91
CA GLY A 141 -13.92 -3.20 8.08
C GLY A 141 -12.55 -3.70 7.72
N TYR A 142 -11.53 -3.04 8.23
CA TYR A 142 -10.14 -3.45 8.16
C TYR A 142 -9.58 -3.60 9.57
N PHE A 143 -8.98 -4.78 9.84
CA PHE A 143 -8.54 -5.16 11.18
C PHE A 143 -7.04 -5.39 11.20
N VAL A 144 -6.34 -4.67 12.06
CA VAL A 144 -4.90 -4.81 12.27
C VAL A 144 -4.67 -5.51 13.61
N TYR A 145 -3.87 -6.56 13.59
CA TYR A 145 -3.49 -7.33 14.77
C TYR A 145 -2.00 -7.15 15.04
N ASP A 146 -1.65 -6.89 16.30
CA ASP A 146 -0.26 -6.95 16.74
C ASP A 146 0.21 -8.41 16.77
N SER A 147 1.48 -8.66 16.48
CA SER A 147 2.10 -9.99 16.48
C SER A 147 2.33 -10.59 17.88
N LYS A 148 2.15 -9.82 18.94
CA LYS A 148 2.31 -10.29 20.33
C LYS A 148 1.15 -11.20 20.72
N LYS A 149 1.46 -12.35 21.35
CA LYS A 149 0.44 -13.31 21.79
C LYS A 149 -0.37 -12.87 23.01
N SER A 150 0.19 -12.03 23.88
CA SER A 150 -0.44 -11.60 25.12
C SER A 150 -0.45 -10.09 25.20
N GLY A 151 -1.61 -9.49 25.54
CA GLY A 151 -1.80 -8.05 25.57
C GLY A 151 -1.63 -7.37 24.22
N SER A 152 -1.84 -8.11 23.12
CA SER A 152 -1.75 -7.58 21.76
C SER A 152 -2.82 -6.49 21.55
N ARG A 153 -2.39 -5.38 20.97
CA ARG A 153 -3.30 -4.33 20.55
C ARG A 153 -3.97 -4.70 19.23
N THR A 154 -5.27 -4.54 19.14
CA THR A 154 -6.03 -4.61 17.89
C THR A 154 -6.50 -3.22 17.50
N VAL A 155 -6.47 -2.92 16.22
CA VAL A 155 -7.01 -1.69 15.66
C VAL A 155 -8.02 -2.06 14.59
N SER A 156 -9.25 -1.62 14.77
CA SER A 156 -10.33 -1.85 13.79
C SER A 156 -10.66 -0.52 13.12
N HIS A 157 -10.51 -0.45 11.81
CA HIS A 157 -10.93 0.67 10.98
C HIS A 157 -12.26 0.32 10.34
N LEU A 158 -13.31 1.07 10.64
CA LEU A 158 -14.64 0.89 10.07
C LEU A 158 -14.99 2.09 9.19
N ARG A 159 -15.62 1.82 8.06
CA ARG A 159 -16.09 2.81 7.12
C ARG A 159 -17.52 2.51 6.72
N PHE A 160 -18.35 3.55 6.68
CA PHE A 160 -19.76 3.47 6.29
C PHE A 160 -20.08 4.65 5.39
N GLY A 161 -20.75 4.40 4.28
CA GLY A 161 -21.09 5.48 3.34
C GLY A 161 -22.17 5.10 2.34
N PRO A 162 -22.72 6.10 1.64
CA PRO A 162 -23.77 5.89 0.65
C PRO A 162 -23.26 5.34 -0.69
N ASN A 163 -21.95 5.32 -0.88
CA ASN A 163 -21.29 4.85 -2.09
C ASN A 163 -20.33 3.68 -1.78
N PRO A 164 -20.01 2.83 -2.79
CA PRO A 164 -19.02 1.77 -2.61
C PRO A 164 -17.69 2.30 -2.06
N ILE A 165 -17.22 1.70 -0.98
CA ILE A 165 -15.96 2.08 -0.32
C ILE A 165 -14.79 1.44 -1.08
N LYS A 166 -13.87 2.27 -1.53
CA LYS A 166 -12.71 1.89 -2.34
C LYS A 166 -11.48 1.63 -1.49
#